data_40debc4a4dcbff5b7639316248072a03
#
_entry.id   40debc4a4dcbff5b7639316248072a03
#
_cell.length_a   1.000
_cell.length_b   1.000
_cell.length_c   1.000
_cell.angle_alpha   90.00
_cell.angle_beta   90.00
_cell.angle_gamma   90.00
#
_symmetry.space_group_name_H-M   'P 1'
#
loop_
_entity.id
_entity.type
_entity.pdbx_description
1 polymer ?
#
loop_
_entity_poly.entity_id
_entity_poly.type
_entity_poly.pdbx_seq_one_letter_code
_entity_poly.pdbx_strand_id
1 'polypeptide(L)'
;EKSLKDYDVQLKKYIEDTLKIKNYKINYQEEGAIPLFYEPYKKEKNQINIGSSGGMTRLSTGYTFLNIQDHSKYIVNNIEKIHRLKNFHIGKKYEYLDNIFLNVLKNHPDRMPQIFLNMFKAPSKTVIKFLSNKSNIFEDLSIILKMPKWIFIKNIF
;
A
#
# COMPACT_ATOMS: atom_id res chain seq x y z
N GLU A 1 5.18 14.33 -14.36
CA GLU A 1 4.14 13.28 -14.36
C GLU A 1 4.17 12.57 -15.70
N LYS A 2 4.15 11.24 -15.71
CA LYS A 2 4.02 10.47 -16.94
C LYS A 2 2.57 10.50 -17.38
N SER A 3 2.32 10.68 -18.68
CA SER A 3 0.97 10.60 -19.23
C SER A 3 0.46 9.15 -19.22
N LEU A 4 -0.86 8.94 -19.27
CA LEU A 4 -1.45 7.59 -19.39
C LEU A 4 -0.89 6.84 -20.60
N LYS A 5 -0.66 7.53 -21.71
CA LYS A 5 -0.03 6.96 -22.91
C LYS A 5 1.37 6.39 -22.65
N ASP A 6 2.13 7.00 -21.73
CA ASP A 6 3.47 6.50 -21.37
C ASP A 6 3.39 5.16 -20.61
N TYR A 7 2.33 4.96 -19.83
CA TYR A 7 2.09 3.67 -19.14
C TYR A 7 1.75 2.57 -20.13
N ASP A 8 0.89 2.83 -21.14
CA ASP A 8 0.54 1.86 -22.17
C ASP A 8 1.76 1.41 -22.97
N VAL A 9 2.60 2.35 -23.37
CA VAL A 9 3.86 2.06 -24.08
C VAL A 9 4.79 1.20 -23.22
N GLN A 10 4.93 1.51 -21.95
CA GLN A 10 5.78 0.74 -21.03
C GLN A 10 5.20 -0.65 -20.76
N LEU A 11 3.88 -0.77 -20.58
CA LEU A 11 3.20 -2.04 -20.39
C LEU A 11 3.38 -2.96 -21.60
N LYS A 12 3.19 -2.43 -22.81
CA LYS A 12 3.43 -3.17 -24.06
C LYS A 12 4.88 -3.65 -24.14
N LYS A 13 5.84 -2.76 -23.88
CA LYS A 13 7.26 -3.11 -23.85
C LYS A 13 7.57 -4.20 -22.83
N TYR A 14 6.99 -4.14 -21.64
CA TYR A 14 7.15 -5.17 -20.62
C TYR A 14 6.61 -6.52 -21.08
N ILE A 15 5.43 -6.56 -21.70
CA ILE A 15 4.83 -7.80 -22.23
C ILE A 15 5.70 -8.40 -23.35
N GLU A 16 6.12 -7.58 -24.30
CA GLU A 16 6.85 -8.05 -25.48
C GLU A 16 8.33 -8.36 -25.17
N ASP A 17 9.02 -7.48 -24.41
CA ASP A 17 10.46 -7.58 -24.18
C ASP A 17 10.80 -8.44 -22.96
N THR A 18 10.04 -8.33 -21.88
CA THR A 18 10.33 -9.04 -20.61
C THR A 18 9.64 -10.39 -20.56
N LEU A 19 8.33 -10.41 -20.82
CA LEU A 19 7.54 -11.66 -20.79
C LEU A 19 7.67 -12.45 -22.09
N LYS A 20 8.22 -11.87 -23.17
CA LYS A 20 8.39 -12.49 -24.50
C LYS A 20 7.09 -12.95 -25.14
N ILE A 21 5.96 -12.31 -24.79
CA ILE A 21 4.65 -12.61 -25.35
C ILE A 21 4.40 -11.65 -26.53
N LYS A 22 4.32 -12.19 -27.74
CA LYS A 22 4.11 -11.39 -28.97
C LYS A 22 2.66 -11.42 -29.48
N ASN A 23 1.96 -12.54 -29.28
CA ASN A 23 0.58 -12.73 -29.72
C ASN A 23 -0.34 -12.73 -28.52
N TYR A 24 -1.01 -11.63 -28.25
CA TYR A 24 -1.99 -11.50 -27.16
C TYR A 24 -3.17 -10.63 -27.60
N LYS A 25 -4.30 -10.82 -26.93
CA LYS A 25 -5.49 -9.99 -27.06
C LYS A 25 -5.81 -9.36 -25.72
N ILE A 26 -5.98 -8.05 -25.70
CA ILE A 26 -6.44 -7.34 -24.49
C ILE A 26 -7.97 -7.55 -24.41
N ASN A 27 -8.42 -8.27 -23.40
CA ASN A 27 -9.84 -8.51 -23.16
C ASN A 27 -10.46 -7.51 -22.18
N TYR A 28 -9.63 -6.88 -21.34
CA TYR A 28 -10.06 -5.92 -20.34
C TYR A 28 -8.93 -4.92 -20.07
N GLN A 29 -9.28 -3.68 -19.89
CA GLN A 29 -8.36 -2.60 -19.50
C GLN A 29 -9.00 -1.78 -18.39
N GLU A 30 -8.21 -1.44 -17.39
CA GLU A 30 -8.60 -0.60 -16.26
C GLU A 30 -7.55 0.48 -16.05
N GLU A 31 -8.00 1.70 -15.83
CA GLU A 31 -7.18 2.84 -15.48
C GLU A 31 -7.65 3.40 -14.14
N GLY A 32 -6.70 3.76 -13.28
CA GLY A 32 -7.04 4.31 -11.98
C GLY A 32 -5.83 4.92 -11.28
N ALA A 33 -6.12 5.76 -10.29
CA ALA A 33 -5.13 6.29 -9.36
C ALA A 33 -5.48 5.86 -7.94
N ILE A 34 -4.50 5.29 -7.24
CA ILE A 34 -4.65 4.94 -5.83
C ILE A 34 -4.17 6.14 -5.02
N PRO A 35 -5.04 6.77 -4.19
CA PRO A 35 -4.64 7.90 -3.36
C PRO A 35 -3.65 7.44 -2.30
N LEU A 36 -2.53 8.17 -2.17
CA LEU A 36 -1.54 7.97 -1.11
C LEU A 36 -1.76 8.99 0.03
N PHE A 37 -3.02 9.22 0.38
CA PHE A 37 -3.44 10.06 1.48
C PHE A 37 -4.74 9.52 2.06
N TYR A 38 -5.02 9.85 3.32
CA TYR A 38 -6.29 9.49 3.95
C TYR A 38 -7.34 10.52 3.58
N GLU A 39 -8.37 10.08 2.85
CA GLU A 39 -9.53 10.93 2.62
C GLU A 39 -10.36 11.08 3.90
N PRO A 40 -10.87 12.28 4.19
CA PRO A 40 -11.77 12.47 5.30
C PRO A 40 -13.06 11.67 5.09
N TYR A 41 -13.21 10.62 5.88
CA TYR A 41 -14.36 9.74 5.79
C TYR A 41 -15.60 10.40 6.43
N LYS A 42 -16.63 10.62 5.63
CA LYS A 42 -17.96 10.96 6.15
C LYS A 42 -18.70 9.67 6.47
N LYS A 43 -18.94 9.43 7.74
CA LYS A 43 -19.73 8.27 8.16
C LYS A 43 -21.20 8.51 7.80
N GLU A 44 -21.71 7.73 6.85
CA GLU A 44 -23.14 7.68 6.56
C GLU A 44 -23.81 6.61 7.41
N LYS A 45 -25.10 6.81 7.72
CA LYS A 45 -25.87 5.86 8.50
C LYS A 45 -26.07 4.58 7.67
N ASN A 46 -25.78 3.43 8.25
CA ASN A 46 -25.92 2.12 7.61
C ASN A 46 -24.99 1.88 6.39
N GLN A 47 -23.92 2.63 6.26
CA GLN A 47 -22.90 2.43 5.23
C GLN A 47 -21.55 2.18 5.88
N ILE A 48 -20.77 1.27 5.30
CA ILE A 48 -19.39 1.02 5.63
C ILE A 48 -18.57 0.92 4.34
N ASN A 49 -17.52 1.68 4.25
CA ASN A 49 -16.59 1.62 3.12
C ASN A 49 -15.55 0.52 3.36
N ILE A 50 -15.19 -0.18 2.30
CA ILE A 50 -14.15 -1.21 2.29
C ILE A 50 -13.09 -0.89 1.22
N GLY A 51 -11.96 -1.56 1.29
CA GLY A 51 -10.87 -1.34 0.33
C GLY A 51 -10.20 0.02 0.48
N SER A 52 -9.79 0.61 -0.61
CA SER A 52 -9.12 1.91 -0.62
C SER A 52 -10.02 3.03 -0.12
N SER A 53 -11.30 3.02 -0.50
CA SER A 53 -12.31 3.99 0.00
C SER A 53 -12.62 3.83 1.49
N GLY A 54 -12.30 2.68 2.09
CA GLY A 54 -12.41 2.43 3.54
C GLY A 54 -11.13 2.73 4.31
N GLY A 55 -10.11 3.33 3.68
CA GLY A 55 -8.83 3.66 4.33
C GLY A 55 -7.97 2.44 4.64
N MET A 56 -8.17 1.30 3.95
CA MET A 56 -7.45 0.06 4.23
C MET A 56 -6.10 -0.04 3.53
N THR A 57 -5.78 0.92 2.66
CA THR A 57 -4.55 0.97 1.89
C THR A 57 -3.42 1.56 2.73
N ARG A 58 -2.28 0.86 2.81
CA ARG A 58 -1.05 1.42 3.35
C ARG A 58 -0.53 2.51 2.42
N LEU A 59 -0.40 3.72 2.90
CA LEU A 59 0.00 4.86 2.08
C LEU A 59 1.41 4.71 1.50
N SER A 60 2.32 4.06 2.25
CA SER A 60 3.70 3.84 1.81
C SER A 60 3.84 2.83 0.68
N THR A 61 2.98 1.82 0.63
CA THR A 61 3.18 0.64 -0.23
C THR A 61 2.02 0.33 -1.16
N GLY A 62 0.85 0.96 -0.96
CA GLY A 62 -0.38 0.61 -1.66
C GLY A 62 -0.99 -0.73 -1.22
N TYR A 63 -0.39 -1.42 -0.22
CA TYR A 63 -0.85 -2.73 0.20
C TYR A 63 -2.19 -2.66 0.92
N THR A 64 -3.13 -3.50 0.49
CA THR A 64 -4.52 -3.46 0.98
C THR A 64 -5.08 -4.85 1.30
N PHE A 65 -4.57 -5.90 0.66
CA PHE A 65 -5.20 -7.21 0.59
C PHE A 65 -5.58 -7.83 1.95
N LEU A 66 -4.62 -8.01 2.87
CA LEU A 66 -4.93 -8.63 4.17
C LEU A 66 -5.76 -7.71 5.08
N ASN A 67 -5.63 -6.40 4.93
CA ASN A 67 -6.46 -5.44 5.65
C ASN A 67 -7.94 -5.59 5.23
N ILE A 68 -8.20 -5.76 3.93
CA ILE A 68 -9.56 -6.03 3.43
C ILE A 68 -10.08 -7.35 3.97
N GLN A 69 -9.28 -8.44 3.91
CA GLN A 69 -9.70 -9.75 4.38
C GLN A 69 -10.08 -9.74 5.87
N ASP A 70 -9.27 -9.12 6.72
CA ASP A 70 -9.53 -9.03 8.16
C ASP A 70 -10.78 -8.19 8.46
N HIS A 71 -10.91 -7.05 7.77
CA HIS A 71 -12.07 -6.19 8.00
C HIS A 71 -13.37 -6.80 7.44
N SER A 72 -13.30 -7.50 6.32
CA SER A 72 -14.45 -8.25 5.80
C SER A 72 -14.93 -9.33 6.76
N LYS A 73 -14.02 -10.07 7.39
CA LYS A 73 -14.38 -11.03 8.45
C LYS A 73 -15.04 -10.35 9.64
N TYR A 74 -14.51 -9.18 10.05
CA TYR A 74 -15.13 -8.40 11.13
C TYR A 74 -16.55 -7.97 10.76
N ILE A 75 -16.78 -7.50 9.53
CA ILE A 75 -18.11 -7.09 9.05
C ILE A 75 -19.06 -8.28 9.06
N VAL A 76 -18.67 -9.42 8.49
CA VAL A 76 -19.50 -10.63 8.43
C VAL A 76 -19.91 -11.09 9.84
N ASN A 77 -18.97 -11.13 10.78
CA ASN A 77 -19.21 -11.55 12.15
C ASN A 77 -20.10 -10.59 12.97
N ASN A 78 -20.34 -9.38 12.46
CA ASN A 78 -21.11 -8.34 13.16
C ASN A 78 -22.22 -7.73 12.28
N ILE A 79 -22.61 -8.42 11.20
CA ILE A 79 -23.54 -7.87 10.19
C ILE A 79 -24.88 -7.46 10.77
N GLU A 80 -25.39 -8.17 11.78
CA GLU A 80 -26.65 -7.83 12.47
C GLU A 80 -26.60 -6.49 13.20
N LYS A 81 -25.39 -5.97 13.47
CA LYS A 81 -25.15 -4.71 14.17
C LYS A 81 -24.50 -3.67 13.25
N ILE A 82 -24.88 -3.67 11.96
CA ILE A 82 -24.25 -2.85 10.93
C ILE A 82 -24.14 -1.36 11.30
N HIS A 83 -25.15 -0.82 11.97
CA HIS A 83 -25.17 0.57 12.44
C HIS A 83 -24.13 0.89 13.53
N ARG A 84 -23.52 -0.13 14.14
CA ARG A 84 -22.47 -0.02 15.18
C ARG A 84 -21.11 -0.48 14.70
N LEU A 85 -20.99 -0.91 13.45
CA LEU A 85 -19.70 -1.34 12.91
C LEU A 85 -18.69 -0.19 12.96
N LYS A 86 -17.47 -0.55 13.31
CA LYS A 86 -16.34 0.38 13.30
C LYS A 86 -15.71 0.38 11.91
N ASN A 87 -15.34 1.55 11.44
CA ASN A 87 -14.51 1.68 10.25
C ASN A 87 -13.14 1.06 10.51
N PHE A 88 -12.49 0.64 9.43
CA PHE A 88 -11.09 0.25 9.49
C PHE A 88 -10.23 1.46 9.93
N HIS A 89 -9.22 1.19 10.71
CA HIS A 89 -8.28 2.21 11.14
C HIS A 89 -6.85 1.65 11.14
N ILE A 90 -5.96 2.33 10.47
CA ILE A 90 -4.53 2.03 10.54
C ILE A 90 -3.97 2.61 11.84
N GLY A 91 -3.23 1.81 12.59
CA GLY A 91 -2.65 2.25 13.86
C GLY A 91 -1.64 3.39 13.67
N LYS A 92 -1.61 4.35 14.61
CA LYS A 92 -0.76 5.56 14.59
C LYS A 92 0.72 5.29 14.28
N LYS A 93 1.25 4.16 14.74
CA LYS A 93 2.62 3.72 14.42
C LYS A 93 2.83 3.63 12.90
N TYR A 94 1.90 3.01 12.20
CA TYR A 94 2.00 2.82 10.76
C TYR A 94 1.72 4.11 9.98
N GLU A 95 0.81 4.94 10.47
CA GLU A 95 0.61 6.28 9.90
C GLU A 95 1.89 7.11 9.95
N TYR A 96 2.59 7.07 11.09
CA TYR A 96 3.87 7.76 11.23
C TYR A 96 4.94 7.21 10.29
N LEU A 97 5.09 5.89 10.22
CA LEU A 97 6.05 5.24 9.31
C LEU A 97 5.72 5.52 7.84
N ASP A 98 4.45 5.50 7.47
CA ASP A 98 4.00 5.82 6.12
C ASP A 98 4.29 7.28 5.74
N ASN A 99 4.09 8.23 6.65
CA ASN A 99 4.40 9.63 6.41
C ASN A 99 5.90 9.86 6.15
N ILE A 100 6.78 9.23 6.93
CA ILE A 100 8.22 9.28 6.68
C ILE A 100 8.54 8.71 5.28
N PHE A 101 7.94 7.59 4.94
CA PHE A 101 8.16 6.94 3.65
C PHE A 101 7.67 7.82 2.48
N LEU A 102 6.51 8.46 2.61
CA LEU A 102 5.98 9.40 1.62
C LEU A 102 6.87 10.63 1.43
N ASN A 103 7.47 11.15 2.51
CA ASN A 103 8.47 12.21 2.42
C ASN A 103 9.70 11.75 1.62
N VAL A 104 10.17 10.52 1.86
CA VAL A 104 11.27 9.94 1.07
C VAL A 104 10.86 9.76 -0.39
N LEU A 105 9.65 9.26 -0.66
CA LEU A 105 9.12 9.11 -2.01
C LEU A 105 9.09 10.46 -2.76
N LYS A 106 8.62 11.50 -2.09
CA LYS A 106 8.54 12.86 -2.66
C LYS A 106 9.92 13.43 -3.00
N ASN A 107 10.89 13.26 -2.10
CA ASN A 107 12.21 13.89 -2.22
C ASN A 107 13.24 13.04 -2.99
N HIS A 108 13.06 11.72 -3.04
CA HIS A 108 13.98 10.76 -3.64
C HIS A 108 13.27 9.66 -4.43
N PRO A 109 12.44 10.00 -5.44
CA PRO A 109 11.66 9.00 -6.20
C PRO A 109 12.55 8.02 -6.97
N ASP A 110 13.75 8.43 -7.38
CA ASP A 110 14.75 7.61 -8.04
C ASP A 110 15.28 6.47 -7.17
N ARG A 111 15.23 6.62 -5.83
CA ARG A 111 15.70 5.62 -4.86
C ARG A 111 14.66 4.57 -4.51
N MET A 112 13.40 4.80 -4.84
CA MET A 112 12.30 3.92 -4.42
C MET A 112 12.43 2.47 -4.87
N PRO A 113 12.85 2.14 -6.11
CA PRO A 113 13.04 0.74 -6.50
C PRO A 113 14.03 0.00 -5.59
N GLN A 114 15.15 0.64 -5.25
CA GLN A 114 16.15 0.05 -4.37
C GLN A 114 15.67 -0.06 -2.92
N ILE A 115 14.89 0.91 -2.44
CA ILE A 115 14.29 0.90 -1.09
C ILE A 115 13.33 -0.29 -0.98
N PHE A 116 12.43 -0.50 -1.95
CA PHE A 116 11.53 -1.65 -1.96
C PHE A 116 12.29 -2.98 -2.02
N LEU A 117 13.29 -3.10 -2.90
CA LEU A 117 14.14 -4.29 -2.97
C LEU A 117 14.80 -4.59 -1.62
N ASN A 118 15.28 -3.58 -0.92
CA ASN A 118 15.90 -3.74 0.40
C ASN A 118 14.88 -4.16 1.47
N MET A 119 13.66 -3.61 1.44
CA MET A 119 12.58 -4.03 2.32
C MET A 119 12.28 -5.53 2.18
N PHE A 120 12.21 -6.03 0.95
CA PHE A 120 11.95 -7.44 0.67
C PHE A 120 13.13 -8.39 0.99
N LYS A 121 14.32 -7.88 1.37
CA LYS A 121 15.42 -8.70 1.94
C LYS A 121 15.18 -9.10 3.40
N ALA A 122 14.19 -8.52 4.07
CA ALA A 122 13.76 -8.98 5.39
C ALA A 122 13.00 -10.33 5.29
N PRO A 123 12.91 -11.11 6.37
CA PRO A 123 12.16 -12.36 6.35
C PRO A 123 10.73 -12.17 5.84
N SER A 124 10.27 -13.04 4.95
CA SER A 124 8.96 -12.90 4.28
C SER A 124 7.79 -12.73 5.25
N LYS A 125 7.77 -13.49 6.36
CA LYS A 125 6.75 -13.35 7.42
C LYS A 125 6.76 -11.95 8.05
N THR A 126 7.94 -11.37 8.27
CA THR A 126 8.11 -10.02 8.81
C THR A 126 7.58 -8.98 7.84
N VAL A 127 7.91 -9.11 6.54
CA VAL A 127 7.41 -8.21 5.50
C VAL A 127 5.89 -8.27 5.43
N ILE A 128 5.29 -9.45 5.40
CA ILE A 128 3.83 -9.63 5.36
C ILE A 128 3.16 -8.98 6.57
N LYS A 129 3.69 -9.21 7.78
CA LYS A 129 3.17 -8.57 9.00
C LYS A 129 3.29 -7.05 8.96
N PHE A 130 4.41 -6.53 8.48
CA PHE A 130 4.61 -5.09 8.32
C PHE A 130 3.60 -4.49 7.35
N LEU A 131 3.43 -5.09 6.18
CA LEU A 131 2.46 -4.66 5.16
C LEU A 131 1.02 -4.71 5.66
N SER A 132 0.68 -5.69 6.51
CA SER A 132 -0.67 -5.91 7.04
C SER A 132 -0.94 -5.28 8.40
N ASN A 133 -0.10 -4.35 8.86
CA ASN A 133 -0.24 -3.65 10.14
C ASN A 133 -0.19 -4.56 11.39
N LYS A 134 0.56 -5.66 11.32
CA LYS A 134 0.65 -6.69 12.39
C LYS A 134 2.06 -6.88 12.92
N SER A 135 3.04 -6.12 12.46
CA SER A 135 4.43 -6.22 12.92
C SER A 135 4.60 -5.64 14.32
N ASN A 136 5.50 -6.23 15.08
CA ASN A 136 5.99 -5.68 16.34
C ASN A 136 7.23 -4.80 16.12
N ILE A 137 7.71 -4.14 17.18
CA ILE A 137 8.84 -3.21 17.11
C ILE A 137 10.12 -3.88 16.59
N PHE A 138 10.40 -5.13 17.00
CA PHE A 138 11.60 -5.84 16.55
C PHE A 138 11.52 -6.21 15.07
N GLU A 139 10.33 -6.57 14.58
CA GLU A 139 10.06 -6.83 13.18
C GLU A 139 10.19 -5.55 12.35
N ASP A 140 9.70 -4.41 12.85
CA ASP A 140 9.87 -3.10 12.21
C ASP A 140 11.35 -2.72 12.12
N LEU A 141 12.10 -2.87 13.20
CA LEU A 141 13.55 -2.64 13.22
C LEU A 141 14.30 -3.53 12.23
N SER A 142 13.89 -4.79 12.10
CA SER A 142 14.47 -5.72 11.12
C SER A 142 14.34 -5.20 9.69
N ILE A 143 13.23 -4.56 9.35
CA ILE A 143 13.00 -3.92 8.05
C ILE A 143 13.80 -2.62 7.93
N ILE A 144 13.71 -1.74 8.92
CA ILE A 144 14.39 -0.44 8.93
C ILE A 144 15.90 -0.61 8.78
N LEU A 145 16.49 -1.63 9.41
CA LEU A 145 17.91 -1.92 9.32
C LEU A 145 18.37 -2.35 7.91
N LYS A 146 17.46 -2.81 7.05
CA LYS A 146 17.76 -3.13 5.63
C LYS A 146 17.65 -1.91 4.72
N MET A 147 16.99 -0.86 5.18
CA MET A 147 16.77 0.36 4.42
C MET A 147 17.99 1.31 4.45
N PRO A 148 18.14 2.21 3.49
CA PRO A 148 19.19 3.24 3.49
C PRO A 148 18.89 4.31 4.57
N LYS A 149 19.33 4.06 5.80
CA LYS A 149 18.98 4.82 7.02
C LYS A 149 19.09 6.33 6.88
N TRP A 150 20.17 6.82 6.24
CA TRP A 150 20.43 8.26 6.14
C TRP A 150 19.37 9.01 5.36
N ILE A 151 18.79 8.39 4.32
CA ILE A 151 17.71 9.00 3.54
C ILE A 151 16.47 9.15 4.43
N PHE A 152 16.13 8.12 5.20
CA PHE A 152 14.98 8.16 6.10
C PHE A 152 15.17 9.15 7.25
N ILE A 153 16.33 9.17 7.90
CA ILE A 153 16.63 10.09 9.02
C ILE A 153 16.49 11.55 8.58
N LYS A 154 16.98 11.91 7.39
CA LYS A 154 16.88 13.26 6.84
C LYS A 154 15.45 13.69 6.47
N ASN A 155 14.51 12.76 6.39
CA ASN A 155 13.12 13.01 6.02
C ASN A 155 12.12 12.79 7.18
N ILE A 156 12.63 12.69 8.43
CA ILE A 156 11.78 12.61 9.62
C ILE A 156 11.19 13.99 9.98
N PHE A 157 11.89 15.09 9.62
CA PHE A 157 11.52 16.48 9.94
C PHE A 157 11.15 17.27 8.71
#